data_1bdbcb8c450292c7042e37f1cdf758c8
#
_entry.id   1bdbcb8c450292c7042e37f1cdf758c8
#
_cell.length_a   1.000
_cell.length_b   1.000
_cell.length_c   1.000
_cell.angle_alpha   90.00
_cell.angle_beta   90.00
_cell.angle_gamma   90.00
#
_symmetry.space_group_name_H-M   'P 1'
#
loop_
_entity.id
_entity.type
_entity.pdbx_description
1 polymer ?
#
loop_
_entity_poly.entity_id
_entity_poly.type
_entity_poly.pdbx_seq_one_letter_code
_entity_poly.pdbx_strand_id
1 'polypeptide(L)'
;MKIDAGKTYLRKIELTDVEDIFEYAQDKDTGPMAGWPPHENIETTKTIVEKWLNPEHTETTYGIVYKENNKVIGTVGVTYINKHEKDTKNIFLQDLMKQGKNVYEIGTTISKEYWGRGVATSTLKATINYLFNETNADVVVTCHFEANIGSKKVQDKVNMKLLGKYERDKKWYNTDCTTMWVRGKTREDWIHEQ
;
A
#
# COMPACT_ATOMS: atom_id res chain seq x y z
N MET A 1 0.27 -15.69 10.28
CA MET A 1 1.55 -14.97 10.10
C MET A 1 1.36 -13.54 10.61
N LYS A 2 2.29 -13.03 11.42
CA LYS A 2 2.31 -11.63 11.88
C LYS A 2 3.67 -11.02 11.50
N ILE A 3 3.66 -9.81 10.94
CA ILE A 3 4.86 -9.06 10.60
C ILE A 3 4.97 -7.91 11.59
N ASP A 4 6.03 -7.89 12.39
CA ASP A 4 6.25 -6.80 13.36
C ASP A 4 6.65 -5.51 12.63
N ALA A 5 6.01 -4.39 12.97
CA ALA A 5 6.27 -3.07 12.43
C ALA A 5 6.42 -2.02 13.57
N GLY A 6 7.03 -2.39 14.67
CA GLY A 6 7.28 -1.53 15.83
C GLY A 6 6.03 -1.33 16.69
N LYS A 7 5.38 -0.17 16.61
CA LYS A 7 4.12 0.13 17.33
C LYS A 7 2.93 -0.66 16.80
N THR A 8 3.05 -1.26 15.62
CA THR A 8 2.02 -2.04 14.96
C THR A 8 2.54 -3.43 14.61
N TYR A 9 1.64 -4.30 14.20
CA TYR A 9 1.95 -5.51 13.45
C TYR A 9 0.96 -5.68 12.30
N LEU A 10 1.37 -6.42 11.27
CA LEU A 10 0.51 -6.73 10.13
C LEU A 10 0.04 -8.17 10.25
N ARG A 11 -1.22 -8.41 9.99
CA ARG A 11 -1.82 -9.74 9.80
C ARG A 11 -2.80 -9.71 8.62
N LYS A 12 -3.12 -10.85 8.08
CA LYS A 12 -4.21 -10.92 7.09
C LYS A 12 -5.46 -10.29 7.67
N ILE A 13 -6.19 -9.59 6.80
CA ILE A 13 -7.50 -9.01 7.14
C ILE A 13 -8.51 -10.12 7.45
N GLU A 14 -9.48 -9.82 8.30
CA GLU A 14 -10.56 -10.70 8.69
C GLU A 14 -11.90 -9.96 8.59
N LEU A 15 -13.01 -10.69 8.47
CA LEU A 15 -14.33 -10.06 8.38
C LEU A 15 -14.69 -9.28 9.66
N THR A 16 -14.12 -9.68 10.79
CA THR A 16 -14.27 -8.99 12.08
C THR A 16 -13.61 -7.61 12.13
N ASP A 17 -12.79 -7.26 11.13
CA ASP A 17 -12.12 -5.95 11.05
C ASP A 17 -13.00 -4.86 10.43
N VAL A 18 -14.20 -5.20 9.97
CA VAL A 18 -15.08 -4.28 9.25
C VAL A 18 -15.37 -3.00 10.04
N GLU A 19 -15.63 -3.11 11.34
CA GLU A 19 -15.94 -1.96 12.19
C GLU A 19 -14.72 -1.02 12.32
N ASP A 20 -13.56 -1.56 12.62
CA ASP A 20 -12.31 -0.80 12.72
C ASP A 20 -11.95 -0.12 11.39
N ILE A 21 -12.15 -0.82 10.27
CA ILE A 21 -11.89 -0.28 8.93
C ILE A 21 -12.88 0.83 8.62
N PHE A 22 -14.17 0.65 8.92
CA PHE A 22 -15.19 1.67 8.69
C PHE A 22 -14.88 2.94 9.49
N GLU A 23 -14.42 2.82 10.73
CA GLU A 23 -14.07 3.96 11.59
C GLU A 23 -13.12 4.94 10.88
N TYR A 24 -12.08 4.45 10.19
CA TYR A 24 -11.17 5.34 9.47
C TYR A 24 -11.56 5.55 8.00
N ALA A 25 -12.31 4.63 7.39
CA ALA A 25 -12.64 4.72 5.97
C ALA A 25 -13.76 5.73 5.68
N GLN A 26 -14.59 6.07 6.66
CA GLN A 26 -15.58 7.14 6.55
C GLN A 26 -14.96 8.54 6.71
N ASP A 27 -13.70 8.64 7.16
CA ASP A 27 -13.02 9.92 7.32
C ASP A 27 -12.78 10.59 5.95
N LYS A 28 -13.14 11.88 5.88
CA LYS A 28 -13.12 12.67 4.64
C LYS A 28 -11.72 12.91 4.05
N ASP A 29 -10.67 12.66 4.80
CA ASP A 29 -9.29 12.88 4.37
C ASP A 29 -8.53 11.56 4.13
N THR A 30 -8.82 10.49 4.89
CA THR A 30 -8.10 9.22 4.82
C THR A 30 -8.22 8.56 3.44
N GLY A 31 -9.43 8.30 3.00
CA GLY A 31 -9.71 7.68 1.70
C GLY A 31 -9.23 8.53 0.51
N PRO A 32 -9.59 9.82 0.46
CA PRO A 32 -9.15 10.72 -0.60
C PRO A 32 -7.63 10.78 -0.78
N MET A 33 -6.86 10.78 0.30
CA MET A 33 -5.39 10.74 0.21
C MET A 33 -4.85 9.42 -0.38
N ALA A 34 -5.63 8.34 -0.34
CA ALA A 34 -5.32 7.07 -0.97
C ALA A 34 -5.97 6.89 -2.36
N GLY A 35 -6.80 7.84 -2.79
CA GLY A 35 -7.42 7.87 -4.13
C GLY A 35 -8.81 7.25 -4.23
N TRP A 36 -9.52 7.08 -3.10
CA TRP A 36 -10.87 6.55 -3.06
C TRP A 36 -11.79 7.41 -2.16
N PRO A 37 -13.11 7.41 -2.43
CA PRO A 37 -14.07 8.21 -1.65
C PRO A 37 -14.23 7.67 -0.23
N PRO A 38 -14.59 8.50 0.76
CA PRO A 38 -15.01 8.03 2.06
C PRO A 38 -16.13 6.98 1.93
N HIS A 39 -16.12 5.96 2.78
CA HIS A 39 -17.17 4.97 2.82
C HIS A 39 -18.45 5.58 3.42
N GLU A 40 -19.56 5.46 2.70
CA GLU A 40 -20.84 6.08 3.11
C GLU A 40 -21.48 5.38 4.31
N ASN A 41 -21.25 4.06 4.42
CA ASN A 41 -21.83 3.25 5.49
C ASN A 41 -20.99 1.97 5.69
N ILE A 42 -21.29 1.25 6.76
CA ILE A 42 -20.56 0.02 7.12
C ILE A 42 -20.73 -1.11 6.10
N GLU A 43 -21.86 -1.18 5.40
CA GLU A 43 -22.11 -2.19 4.36
C GLU A 43 -21.17 -1.99 3.17
N THR A 44 -20.86 -0.73 2.82
CA THR A 44 -19.81 -0.41 1.82
C THR A 44 -18.47 -1.01 2.24
N THR A 45 -18.07 -0.81 3.49
CA THR A 45 -16.83 -1.36 4.04
C THR A 45 -16.83 -2.88 4.01
N LYS A 46 -17.94 -3.50 4.45
CA LYS A 46 -18.10 -4.95 4.46
C LYS A 46 -17.93 -5.56 3.07
N THR A 47 -18.59 -4.98 2.06
CA THR A 47 -18.45 -5.43 0.67
C THR A 47 -17.01 -5.36 0.18
N ILE A 48 -16.26 -4.32 0.56
CA ILE A 48 -14.85 -4.17 0.20
C ILE A 48 -13.99 -5.21 0.92
N VAL A 49 -14.21 -5.45 2.22
CA VAL A 49 -13.48 -6.47 2.98
C VAL A 49 -13.77 -7.88 2.43
N GLU A 50 -15.01 -8.21 2.11
CA GLU A 50 -15.39 -9.48 1.46
C GLU A 50 -14.65 -9.66 0.12
N LYS A 51 -14.52 -8.59 -0.67
CA LYS A 51 -13.74 -8.61 -1.90
C LYS A 51 -12.25 -8.89 -1.64
N TRP A 52 -11.65 -8.28 -0.61
CA TRP A 52 -10.26 -8.54 -0.24
C TRP A 52 -10.02 -9.95 0.27
N LEU A 53 -11.04 -10.57 0.89
CA LEU A 53 -10.99 -11.95 1.38
C LEU A 53 -11.18 -13.00 0.27
N ASN A 54 -11.63 -12.60 -0.92
CA ASN A 54 -11.79 -13.50 -2.04
C ASN A 54 -10.41 -14.03 -2.48
N PRO A 55 -10.18 -15.36 -2.54
CA PRO A 55 -8.90 -15.95 -2.96
C PRO A 55 -8.47 -15.56 -4.39
N GLU A 56 -9.41 -15.17 -5.25
CA GLU A 56 -9.13 -14.71 -6.61
C GLU A 56 -8.78 -13.22 -6.68
N HIS A 57 -8.83 -12.51 -5.53
CA HIS A 57 -8.44 -11.10 -5.51
C HIS A 57 -6.95 -10.96 -5.79
N THR A 58 -6.60 -9.99 -6.65
CA THR A 58 -5.23 -9.80 -7.13
C THR A 58 -4.27 -9.33 -6.05
N GLU A 59 -4.80 -8.62 -5.06
CA GLU A 59 -4.04 -8.04 -3.94
C GLU A 59 -4.24 -8.89 -2.68
N THR A 60 -3.15 -9.14 -1.97
CA THR A 60 -3.24 -9.66 -0.61
C THR A 60 -3.28 -8.50 0.37
N THR A 61 -4.40 -8.33 1.08
CA THR A 61 -4.60 -7.24 2.02
C THR A 61 -4.27 -7.67 3.46
N TYR A 62 -3.45 -6.84 4.12
CA TYR A 62 -3.08 -6.98 5.53
C TYR A 62 -3.69 -5.83 6.33
N GLY A 63 -4.27 -6.14 7.49
CA GLY A 63 -4.63 -5.14 8.50
C GLY A 63 -3.40 -4.66 9.27
N ILE A 64 -3.30 -3.36 9.46
CA ILE A 64 -2.28 -2.72 10.31
C ILE A 64 -2.88 -2.62 11.71
N VAL A 65 -2.46 -3.50 12.61
CA VAL A 65 -3.00 -3.55 13.97
C VAL A 65 -2.14 -2.73 14.91
N TYR A 66 -2.72 -1.78 15.62
CA TYR A 66 -2.03 -0.98 16.62
C TYR A 66 -1.92 -1.76 17.94
N LYS A 67 -0.70 -1.97 18.44
CA LYS A 67 -0.43 -2.90 19.56
C LYS A 67 -1.08 -2.47 20.87
N GLU A 68 -1.25 -1.16 21.07
CA GLU A 68 -1.74 -0.61 22.33
C GLU A 68 -3.23 -0.91 22.58
N ASN A 69 -4.05 -0.90 21.53
CA ASN A 69 -5.50 -1.09 21.64
C ASN A 69 -6.02 -2.24 20.78
N ASN A 70 -5.15 -2.94 20.06
CA ASN A 70 -5.45 -4.05 19.16
C ASN A 70 -6.43 -3.72 18.02
N LYS A 71 -6.62 -2.43 17.68
CA LYS A 71 -7.47 -1.98 16.56
C LYS A 71 -6.73 -2.07 15.22
N VAL A 72 -7.48 -2.36 14.17
CA VAL A 72 -7.01 -2.18 12.78
C VAL A 72 -7.12 -0.72 12.41
N ILE A 73 -5.97 -0.06 12.30
CA ILE A 73 -5.87 1.39 12.04
C ILE A 73 -5.51 1.75 10.60
N GLY A 74 -5.49 0.76 9.73
CA GLY A 74 -5.15 0.93 8.33
C GLY A 74 -4.95 -0.41 7.64
N THR A 75 -4.60 -0.36 6.36
CA THR A 75 -4.35 -1.54 5.54
C THR A 75 -3.09 -1.41 4.70
N VAL A 76 -2.49 -2.55 4.40
CA VAL A 76 -1.43 -2.71 3.39
C VAL A 76 -1.91 -3.71 2.36
N GLY A 77 -1.99 -3.28 1.11
CA GLY A 77 -2.19 -4.16 -0.04
C GLY A 77 -0.85 -4.54 -0.66
N VAL A 78 -0.67 -5.81 -0.98
CA VAL A 78 0.50 -6.35 -1.68
C VAL A 78 0.03 -7.07 -2.92
N THR A 79 0.49 -6.60 -4.09
CA THR A 79 0.17 -7.20 -5.39
C THR A 79 1.43 -7.73 -6.05
N TYR A 80 1.42 -9.00 -6.46
CA TYR A 80 2.45 -9.56 -7.35
C TYR A 80 2.11 -9.21 -8.80
N ILE A 81 2.76 -8.18 -9.34
CA ILE A 81 2.41 -7.55 -10.62
C ILE A 81 2.58 -8.50 -11.80
N ASN A 82 3.57 -9.39 -11.80
CA ASN A 82 3.82 -10.30 -12.91
C ASN A 82 2.64 -11.24 -13.23
N LYS A 83 1.75 -11.50 -12.26
CA LYS A 83 0.50 -12.24 -12.52
C LYS A 83 -0.53 -11.43 -13.29
N HIS A 84 -0.36 -10.11 -13.33
CA HIS A 84 -1.31 -9.14 -13.89
C HIS A 84 -0.68 -8.27 -14.97
N GLU A 85 0.35 -8.79 -15.65
CA GLU A 85 1.13 -8.06 -16.67
C GLU A 85 0.25 -7.40 -17.73
N LYS A 86 -0.79 -8.12 -18.21
CA LYS A 86 -1.70 -7.64 -19.25
C LYS A 86 -2.56 -6.46 -18.81
N ASP A 87 -2.81 -6.34 -17.50
CA ASP A 87 -3.67 -5.31 -16.93
C ASP A 87 -2.87 -4.08 -16.45
N THR A 88 -1.54 -4.21 -16.42
CA THR A 88 -0.66 -3.15 -15.91
C THR A 88 -0.44 -2.09 -16.97
N LYS A 89 -1.04 -0.92 -16.77
CA LYS A 89 -0.83 0.26 -17.65
C LYS A 89 0.42 1.07 -17.30
N ASN A 90 1.08 0.76 -16.19
CA ASN A 90 2.27 1.45 -15.73
C ASN A 90 3.51 0.97 -16.51
N ILE A 91 4.02 1.81 -17.40
CA ILE A 91 5.15 1.49 -18.28
C ILE A 91 6.42 1.09 -17.53
N PHE A 92 6.66 1.67 -16.35
CA PHE A 92 7.86 1.33 -15.54
C PHE A 92 7.77 -0.09 -14.97
N LEU A 93 6.57 -0.53 -14.58
CA LEU A 93 6.35 -1.91 -14.13
C LEU A 93 6.48 -2.88 -15.29
N GLN A 94 5.92 -2.54 -16.46
CA GLN A 94 6.08 -3.35 -17.68
C GLN A 94 7.56 -3.52 -18.05
N ASP A 95 8.36 -2.46 -17.98
CA ASP A 95 9.78 -2.52 -18.33
C ASP A 95 10.57 -3.39 -17.35
N LEU A 96 10.26 -3.34 -16.05
CA LEU A 96 10.87 -4.25 -15.06
C LEU A 96 10.52 -5.71 -15.34
N MET A 97 9.25 -6.01 -15.67
CA MET A 97 8.81 -7.37 -16.00
C MET A 97 9.46 -7.88 -17.29
N LYS A 98 9.60 -7.05 -18.34
CA LYS A 98 10.34 -7.40 -19.57
C LYS A 98 11.81 -7.75 -19.31
N GLN A 99 12.40 -7.18 -18.25
CA GLN A 99 13.74 -7.53 -17.77
C GLN A 99 13.78 -8.82 -16.93
N GLY A 100 12.66 -9.54 -16.83
CA GLY A 100 12.53 -10.76 -16.03
C GLY A 100 12.49 -10.56 -14.54
N LYS A 101 12.20 -9.34 -14.06
CA LYS A 101 12.14 -9.05 -12.63
C LYS A 101 10.81 -9.46 -12.03
N ASN A 102 10.85 -10.02 -10.81
CA ASN A 102 9.66 -10.24 -9.98
C ASN A 102 9.32 -8.95 -9.23
N VAL A 103 8.23 -8.32 -9.63
CA VAL A 103 7.80 -7.00 -9.15
C VAL A 103 6.62 -7.13 -8.19
N TYR A 104 6.74 -6.55 -7.00
CA TYR A 104 5.67 -6.44 -6.02
C TYR A 104 5.32 -4.98 -5.79
N GLU A 105 4.03 -4.66 -5.85
CA GLU A 105 3.54 -3.32 -5.54
C GLU A 105 2.93 -3.31 -4.13
N ILE A 106 3.22 -2.24 -3.37
CA ILE A 106 2.68 -1.99 -2.04
C ILE A 106 1.79 -0.75 -2.10
N GLY A 107 0.52 -0.89 -1.69
CA GLY A 107 -0.38 0.20 -1.34
C GLY A 107 -0.55 0.28 0.18
N THR A 108 -0.57 1.47 0.76
CA THR A 108 -0.74 1.64 2.20
C THR A 108 -1.72 2.77 2.50
N THR A 109 -2.71 2.47 3.35
CA THR A 109 -3.63 3.46 3.92
C THR A 109 -3.56 3.40 5.43
N ILE A 110 -3.45 4.56 6.10
CA ILE A 110 -3.42 4.68 7.56
C ILE A 110 -4.47 5.71 7.99
N SER A 111 -5.22 5.38 9.02
CA SER A 111 -6.15 6.31 9.69
C SER A 111 -5.45 7.64 9.98
N LYS A 112 -6.13 8.74 9.67
CA LYS A 112 -5.65 10.11 9.88
C LYS A 112 -5.20 10.37 11.32
N GLU A 113 -5.85 9.75 12.30
CA GLU A 113 -5.51 9.89 13.72
C GLU A 113 -4.09 9.40 14.04
N TYR A 114 -3.52 8.52 13.21
CA TYR A 114 -2.18 7.95 13.39
C TYR A 114 -1.13 8.58 12.47
N TRP A 115 -1.48 9.63 11.73
CA TRP A 115 -0.51 10.36 10.91
C TRP A 115 0.53 11.07 11.77
N GLY A 116 1.71 11.28 11.24
CA GLY A 116 2.81 11.94 11.95
C GLY A 116 3.50 11.11 13.03
N ARG A 117 2.98 9.93 13.38
CA ARG A 117 3.51 9.05 14.46
C ARG A 117 4.55 8.01 13.99
N GLY A 118 4.95 8.05 12.72
CA GLY A 118 5.92 7.13 12.14
C GLY A 118 5.35 5.77 11.71
N VAL A 119 4.06 5.51 11.94
CA VAL A 119 3.38 4.24 11.63
C VAL A 119 3.53 3.86 10.15
N ALA A 120 3.22 4.77 9.22
CA ALA A 120 3.34 4.49 7.79
C ALA A 120 4.77 4.09 7.38
N THR A 121 5.78 4.77 7.93
CA THR A 121 7.20 4.50 7.63
C THR A 121 7.62 3.13 8.16
N SER A 122 7.29 2.81 9.41
CA SER A 122 7.62 1.50 10.00
C SER A 122 6.87 0.35 9.31
N THR A 123 5.60 0.56 8.96
CA THR A 123 4.80 -0.39 8.19
C THR A 123 5.41 -0.67 6.82
N LEU A 124 5.71 0.37 6.04
CA LEU A 124 6.31 0.21 4.71
C LEU A 124 7.66 -0.49 4.79
N LYS A 125 8.53 -0.10 5.76
CA LYS A 125 9.83 -0.77 5.99
C LYS A 125 9.66 -2.25 6.32
N ALA A 126 8.74 -2.59 7.22
CA ALA A 126 8.48 -3.98 7.61
C ALA A 126 7.94 -4.80 6.44
N THR A 127 7.05 -4.23 5.62
CA THR A 127 6.51 -4.91 4.43
C THR A 127 7.59 -5.14 3.37
N ILE A 128 8.47 -4.16 3.11
CA ILE A 128 9.61 -4.30 2.20
C ILE A 128 10.55 -5.42 2.68
N ASN A 129 10.90 -5.42 3.97
CA ASN A 129 11.75 -6.45 4.56
C ASN A 129 11.13 -7.84 4.43
N TYR A 130 9.84 -7.96 4.72
CA TYR A 130 9.10 -9.21 4.55
C TYR A 130 9.15 -9.71 3.11
N LEU A 131 8.87 -8.85 2.13
CA LEU A 131 8.85 -9.23 0.72
C LEU A 131 10.23 -9.70 0.23
N PHE A 132 11.31 -9.02 0.61
CA PHE A 132 12.64 -9.45 0.22
C PHE A 132 13.14 -10.68 0.96
N ASN A 133 12.72 -10.95 2.19
CA ASN A 133 13.14 -12.15 2.93
C ASN A 133 12.30 -13.38 2.57
N GLU A 134 10.98 -13.21 2.41
CA GLU A 134 10.03 -14.33 2.38
C GLU A 134 9.47 -14.61 0.98
N THR A 135 9.85 -13.81 -0.02
CA THR A 135 9.37 -13.99 -1.40
C THR A 135 10.53 -13.92 -2.41
N ASN A 136 10.19 -14.14 -3.68
CA ASN A 136 11.12 -13.98 -4.80
C ASN A 136 11.18 -12.55 -5.35
N ALA A 137 10.79 -11.54 -4.58
CA ALA A 137 10.78 -10.16 -5.03
C ALA A 137 12.18 -9.70 -5.46
N ASP A 138 12.33 -9.23 -6.69
CA ASP A 138 13.53 -8.53 -7.17
C ASP A 138 13.41 -7.04 -6.96
N VAL A 139 12.19 -6.51 -7.13
CA VAL A 139 11.87 -5.09 -6.97
C VAL A 139 10.56 -4.93 -6.22
N VAL A 140 10.55 -4.06 -5.24
CA VAL A 140 9.33 -3.60 -4.55
C VAL A 140 9.06 -2.17 -4.98
N VAL A 141 7.82 -1.90 -5.41
CA VAL A 141 7.40 -0.58 -5.87
C VAL A 141 6.24 -0.05 -5.04
N THR A 142 6.09 1.26 -5.04
CA THR A 142 4.91 1.96 -4.52
C THR A 142 4.66 3.23 -5.34
N CYS A 143 3.40 3.62 -5.43
CA CYS A 143 3.01 4.80 -6.17
C CYS A 143 2.38 5.84 -5.24
N HIS A 144 2.47 7.12 -5.61
CA HIS A 144 1.72 8.18 -4.95
C HIS A 144 1.31 9.25 -5.96
N PHE A 145 0.17 9.87 -5.73
CA PHE A 145 -0.22 11.07 -6.47
C PHE A 145 0.74 12.22 -6.19
N GLU A 146 1.05 13.02 -7.18
CA GLU A 146 1.98 14.15 -7.07
C GLU A 146 1.64 15.07 -5.89
N ALA A 147 0.34 15.32 -5.65
CA ALA A 147 -0.13 16.13 -4.53
C ALA A 147 -0.03 15.45 -3.15
N ASN A 148 0.20 14.12 -3.08
CA ASN A 148 0.32 13.41 -1.81
C ASN A 148 1.73 13.48 -1.21
N ILE A 149 2.06 14.67 -0.67
CA ILE A 149 3.37 14.93 -0.04
C ILE A 149 3.61 14.02 1.17
N GLY A 150 2.55 13.58 1.86
CA GLY A 150 2.65 12.64 3.00
C GLY A 150 3.24 11.31 2.55
N SER A 151 2.66 10.71 1.51
CA SER A 151 3.15 9.45 0.93
C SER A 151 4.57 9.58 0.40
N LYS A 152 4.87 10.68 -0.32
CA LYS A 152 6.24 10.98 -0.78
C LYS A 152 7.25 10.94 0.38
N LYS A 153 6.97 11.64 1.49
CA LYS A 153 7.87 11.68 2.66
C LYS A 153 8.08 10.30 3.31
N VAL A 154 7.05 9.46 3.32
CA VAL A 154 7.15 8.08 3.81
C VAL A 154 8.10 7.26 2.94
N GLN A 155 7.93 7.34 1.62
CA GLN A 155 8.76 6.62 0.64
C GLN A 155 10.22 7.11 0.66
N ASP A 156 10.45 8.43 0.81
CA ASP A 156 11.80 9.00 0.99
C ASP A 156 12.51 8.43 2.24
N LYS A 157 11.78 8.31 3.37
CA LYS A 157 12.34 7.80 4.64
C LYS A 157 12.74 6.33 4.62
N VAL A 158 12.24 5.56 3.68
CA VAL A 158 12.64 4.16 3.48
C VAL A 158 13.52 3.99 2.24
N ASN A 159 14.11 5.09 1.75
CA ASN A 159 15.06 5.15 0.63
C ASN A 159 14.52 4.50 -0.66
N MET A 160 13.24 4.72 -0.98
CA MET A 160 12.72 4.29 -2.28
C MET A 160 13.15 5.27 -3.37
N LYS A 161 13.86 4.77 -4.36
CA LYS A 161 14.36 5.57 -5.48
C LYS A 161 13.24 5.93 -6.44
N LEU A 162 13.27 7.14 -7.00
CA LEU A 162 12.35 7.53 -8.05
C LEU A 162 12.64 6.73 -9.33
N LEU A 163 11.64 6.04 -9.85
CA LEU A 163 11.70 5.35 -11.14
C LEU A 163 11.13 6.22 -12.27
N GLY A 164 10.10 7.02 -11.99
CA GLY A 164 9.51 7.92 -12.95
C GLY A 164 8.10 8.38 -12.55
N LYS A 165 7.38 8.92 -13.52
CA LYS A 165 5.99 9.33 -13.37
C LYS A 165 5.16 8.98 -14.61
N TYR A 166 3.86 8.79 -14.43
CA TYR A 166 2.92 8.57 -15.51
C TYR A 166 1.57 9.24 -15.22
N GLU A 167 0.79 9.46 -16.27
CA GLU A 167 -0.55 10.01 -16.13
C GLU A 167 -1.57 8.86 -16.06
N ARG A 168 -2.52 8.98 -15.13
CA ARG A 168 -3.66 8.06 -15.05
C ARG A 168 -4.85 8.62 -15.83
N ASP A 169 -5.68 7.71 -16.33
CA ASP A 169 -6.96 8.05 -16.98
C ASP A 169 -7.97 8.68 -16.00
N LYS A 170 -7.80 8.40 -14.70
CA LYS A 170 -8.68 8.90 -13.63
C LYS A 170 -7.92 9.89 -12.75
N LYS A 171 -8.56 11.02 -12.48
CA LYS A 171 -8.10 12.00 -11.51
C LYS A 171 -8.08 11.41 -10.10
N TRP A 172 -7.20 11.92 -9.28
CA TRP A 172 -7.26 11.65 -7.84
C TRP A 172 -8.55 12.24 -7.26
N TYR A 173 -9.17 11.52 -6.34
CA TYR A 173 -10.46 11.90 -5.75
C TYR A 173 -10.46 13.36 -5.28
N ASN A 174 -11.49 14.12 -5.72
CA ASN A 174 -11.67 15.55 -5.44
C ASN A 174 -10.52 16.47 -5.87
N THR A 175 -9.70 16.07 -6.83
CA THR A 175 -8.62 16.89 -7.38
C THR A 175 -8.57 16.78 -8.89
N ASP A 176 -7.81 17.67 -9.53
CA ASP A 176 -7.46 17.55 -10.96
C ASP A 176 -6.13 16.78 -11.17
N CYS A 177 -5.54 16.23 -10.10
CA CYS A 177 -4.28 15.52 -10.17
C CYS A 177 -4.46 14.15 -10.84
N THR A 178 -3.77 13.91 -11.93
CA THR A 178 -3.68 12.64 -12.63
C THR A 178 -2.29 12.04 -12.56
N THR A 179 -1.29 12.84 -12.21
CA THR A 179 0.11 12.44 -12.18
C THR A 179 0.41 11.51 -11.02
N MET A 180 0.94 10.34 -11.35
CA MET A 180 1.44 9.36 -10.40
C MET A 180 2.96 9.27 -10.45
N TRP A 181 3.59 9.35 -9.29
CA TRP A 181 5.02 9.08 -9.12
C TRP A 181 5.22 7.62 -8.73
N VAL A 182 6.16 6.96 -9.41
CA VAL A 182 6.53 5.55 -9.16
C VAL A 182 7.89 5.53 -8.49
N ARG A 183 7.97 4.86 -7.37
CA ARG A 183 9.21 4.67 -6.63
C ARG A 183 9.44 3.20 -6.38
N GLY A 184 10.70 2.79 -6.37
CA GLY A 184 11.08 1.41 -6.18
C GLY A 184 12.31 1.23 -5.32
N LYS A 185 12.44 0.04 -4.77
CA LYS A 185 13.64 -0.47 -4.12
C LYS A 185 13.97 -1.83 -4.70
N THR A 186 15.21 -2.03 -5.13
CA THR A 186 15.69 -3.34 -5.58
C THR A 186 16.14 -4.18 -4.39
N ARG A 187 16.21 -5.50 -4.59
CA ARG A 187 16.80 -6.42 -3.61
C ARG A 187 18.26 -6.05 -3.31
N GLU A 188 19.02 -5.65 -4.31
CA GLU A 188 20.42 -5.23 -4.17
C GLU A 188 20.54 -3.98 -3.27
N ASP A 189 19.74 -2.93 -3.54
CA ASP A 189 19.69 -1.74 -2.70
C ASP A 189 19.35 -2.09 -1.24
N TRP A 190 18.38 -2.99 -1.06
CA TRP A 190 17.97 -3.43 0.27
C TRP A 190 19.07 -4.19 1.02
N ILE A 191 19.81 -5.07 0.34
CA ILE A 191 20.94 -5.81 0.94
C ILE A 191 22.04 -4.83 1.40
N HIS A 192 22.34 -3.79 0.62
CA HIS A 192 23.35 -2.80 0.97
C HIS A 192 22.97 -1.90 2.15
N GLU A 193 21.69 -1.88 2.57
CA GLU A 193 21.20 -1.10 3.71
C GLU A 193 21.14 -1.91 5.03
N GLN A 194 21.42 -3.22 5.03
CA GLN A 194 21.42 -4.06 6.23
C GLN A 194 22.75 -3.93 6.99
#